data_cdc26a4cc5c0a9be5132e054afaa1401
#
_entry.id   cdc26a4cc5c0a9be5132e054afaa1401
#
_cell.length_a   1.000
_cell.length_b   1.000
_cell.length_c   1.000
_cell.angle_alpha   90.00
_cell.angle_beta   90.00
_cell.angle_gamma   90.00
#
_symmetry.space_group_name_H-M   'P 1'
#
loop_
_entity.id
_entity.type
_entity.pdbx_description
1 polymer ?
#
loop_
_entity_poly.entity_id
_entity_poly.type
_entity_poly.pdbx_seq_one_letter_code
_entity_poly.pdbx_strand_id
1 'polypeptide(L)'
;MLRVSPRGLKLLRDMSAAVAEAVDRTAEPPDDEGWMRLVIPIESIDHAAQELVRLGAEAEVLAPAPLRARLGETASRLAALYANGAAGSGTEPP
;
A
#
# COMPACT_ATOMS: atom_id res chain seq x y z
N MET A 1 -1.37 11.05 0.37
CA MET A 1 -1.95 10.67 1.67
C MET A 1 -2.23 9.18 1.69
N LEU A 2 -1.80 8.54 2.73
CA LEU A 2 -1.96 7.11 2.92
C LEU A 2 -2.68 6.81 4.22
N ARG A 3 -3.21 5.59 4.27
CA ARG A 3 -3.75 5.03 5.49
C ARG A 3 -3.09 3.66 5.64
N VAL A 4 -2.43 3.42 6.75
CA VAL A 4 -1.64 2.20 6.95
C VAL A 4 -1.98 1.49 8.24
N SER A 5 -1.88 0.15 8.20
CA SER A 5 -2.01 -0.68 9.40
C SER A 5 -0.74 -0.54 10.26
N PRO A 6 -0.75 -1.02 11.50
CA PRO A 6 0.48 -1.02 12.31
C PRO A 6 1.64 -1.72 11.61
N ARG A 7 1.36 -2.82 10.93
CA ARG A 7 2.39 -3.53 10.17
C ARG A 7 2.85 -2.71 8.96
N GLY A 8 1.91 -2.07 8.27
CA GLY A 8 2.22 -1.21 7.15
C GLY A 8 3.08 -0.02 7.57
N LEU A 9 2.79 0.52 8.74
CA LEU A 9 3.57 1.63 9.29
C LEU A 9 5.03 1.23 9.45
N LYS A 10 5.28 0.05 9.99
CA LYS A 10 6.64 -0.43 10.19
C LYS A 10 7.35 -0.62 8.85
N LEU A 11 6.67 -1.25 7.89
CA LEU A 11 7.24 -1.47 6.57
C LEU A 11 7.55 -0.15 5.87
N LEU A 12 6.65 0.82 6.02
CA LEU A 12 6.81 2.12 5.40
C LEU A 12 8.01 2.86 5.98
N ARG A 13 8.16 2.83 7.29
CA ARG A 13 9.29 3.50 7.95
C ARG A 13 10.63 2.90 7.53
N ASP A 14 10.65 1.63 7.17
CA ASP A 14 11.88 0.96 6.75
C ASP A 14 12.26 1.28 5.31
N MET A 15 11.40 1.96 4.54
CA MET A 15 11.68 2.24 3.14
C MET A 15 12.79 3.25 2.95
N SER A 16 12.78 4.32 3.72
CA SER A 16 13.83 5.34 3.68
C SER A 16 13.74 6.26 4.87
N ALA A 17 14.84 6.96 5.13
CA ALA A 17 14.87 7.95 6.22
C ALA A 17 13.89 9.09 5.95
N ALA A 18 13.78 9.53 4.69
CA ALA A 18 12.87 10.60 4.34
C ALA A 18 11.43 10.22 4.60
N VAL A 19 11.06 8.98 4.27
CA VAL A 19 9.72 8.48 4.51
C VAL A 19 9.46 8.38 6.02
N ALA A 20 10.41 7.83 6.77
CA ALA A 20 10.25 7.72 8.23
C ALA A 20 10.04 9.09 8.87
N GLU A 21 10.79 10.09 8.41
CA GLU A 21 10.63 11.44 8.94
C GLU A 21 9.25 12.02 8.59
N ALA A 22 8.79 11.79 7.37
CA ALA A 22 7.47 12.26 6.97
C ALA A 22 6.38 11.61 7.80
N VAL A 23 6.52 10.31 8.09
CA VAL A 23 5.59 9.60 8.95
C VAL A 23 5.52 10.25 10.33
N ASP A 24 6.70 10.49 10.93
CA ASP A 24 6.74 11.10 12.25
C ASP A 24 6.10 12.48 12.28
N ARG A 25 6.21 13.23 11.17
CA ARG A 25 5.71 14.58 11.10
C ARG A 25 4.21 14.65 10.81
N THR A 26 3.68 13.69 10.07
CA THR A 26 2.33 13.81 9.53
C THR A 26 1.34 12.77 10.04
N ALA A 27 1.80 11.74 10.74
CA ALA A 27 0.90 10.68 11.19
C ALA A 27 -0.14 11.21 12.16
N GLU A 28 -1.41 10.87 11.89
CA GLU A 28 -2.51 11.20 12.79
C GLU A 28 -2.69 10.06 13.78
N PRO A 29 -3.42 10.30 14.88
CA PRO A 29 -3.68 9.22 15.82
C PRO A 29 -4.36 8.03 15.14
N PRO A 30 -4.10 6.80 15.61
CA PRO A 30 -4.70 5.63 15.00
C PRO A 30 -6.22 5.59 15.20
N ASP A 31 -6.90 4.97 14.25
CA ASP A 31 -8.33 4.76 14.34
C ASP A 31 -8.63 3.52 15.21
N ASP A 32 -9.90 3.10 15.25
CA ASP A 32 -10.32 1.97 16.08
C ASP A 32 -9.62 0.66 15.72
N GLU A 33 -9.18 0.54 14.49
CA GLU A 33 -8.48 -0.66 14.01
C GLU A 33 -6.98 -0.54 14.11
N GLY A 34 -6.50 0.58 14.58
CA GLY A 34 -5.07 0.83 14.68
C GLY A 34 -4.45 1.39 13.40
N TRP A 35 -5.26 1.71 12.39
CA TRP A 35 -4.75 2.28 11.16
C TRP A 35 -4.54 3.78 11.32
N MET A 36 -3.50 4.29 10.67
CA MET A 36 -3.12 5.70 10.77
C MET A 36 -3.08 6.35 9.41
N ARG A 37 -3.53 7.59 9.34
CA ARG A 37 -3.38 8.41 8.13
C ARG A 37 -2.09 9.20 8.23
N LEU A 38 -1.43 9.35 7.11
CA LEU A 38 -0.19 10.10 7.05
C LEU A 38 0.08 10.56 5.62
N VAL A 39 1.09 11.42 5.47
CA VAL A 39 1.49 11.94 4.17
C VAL A 39 2.97 11.67 3.98
N ILE A 40 3.33 11.12 2.82
CA ILE A 40 4.73 10.90 2.48
C ILE A 40 5.06 11.61 1.18
N PRO A 41 6.33 12.00 0.99
CA PRO A 41 6.74 12.57 -0.28
C PRO A 41 6.84 11.48 -1.32
N ILE A 42 6.52 11.80 -2.57
CA ILE A 42 6.71 10.87 -3.68
C ILE A 42 7.43 11.60 -4.80
N GLU A 43 8.23 10.85 -5.57
CA GLU A 43 8.97 11.43 -6.68
C GLU A 43 8.14 11.44 -7.95
N SER A 44 7.40 10.38 -8.18
CA SER A 44 6.51 10.26 -9.32
C SER A 44 5.44 9.24 -9.00
N ILE A 45 4.37 9.28 -9.78
CA ILE A 45 3.28 8.30 -9.63
C ILE A 45 3.80 6.90 -9.92
N ASP A 46 4.59 6.73 -10.97
CA ASP A 46 5.12 5.41 -11.33
C ASP A 46 5.99 4.82 -10.25
N HIS A 47 6.92 5.61 -9.73
CA HIS A 47 7.82 5.14 -8.69
C HIS A 47 7.04 4.81 -7.41
N ALA A 48 6.14 5.71 -7.01
CA ALA A 48 5.34 5.50 -5.81
C ALA A 48 4.49 4.23 -5.93
N ALA A 49 3.91 4.00 -7.10
CA ALA A 49 3.08 2.81 -7.30
C ALA A 49 3.91 1.53 -7.15
N GLN A 50 5.11 1.53 -7.70
CA GLN A 50 5.99 0.37 -7.58
C GLN A 50 6.41 0.09 -6.14
N GLU A 51 6.67 1.15 -5.38
CA GLU A 51 7.10 0.99 -4.00
C GLU A 51 5.93 0.64 -3.08
N LEU A 52 4.80 1.29 -3.26
CA LEU A 52 3.68 1.11 -2.34
C LEU A 52 2.95 -0.21 -2.52
N VAL A 53 2.97 -0.79 -3.72
CA VAL A 53 2.35 -2.09 -3.93
C VAL A 53 3.03 -3.16 -3.06
N ARG A 54 4.27 -2.93 -2.68
CA ARG A 54 5.01 -3.88 -1.85
C ARG A 54 4.47 -3.97 -0.43
N LEU A 55 3.67 -3.00 -0.03
CA LEU A 55 3.02 -3.03 1.27
C LEU A 55 1.76 -3.89 1.26
N GLY A 56 1.32 -4.30 0.07
CA GLY A 56 0.17 -5.19 -0.06
C GLY A 56 -1.08 -4.60 0.56
N ALA A 57 -1.78 -5.40 1.33
CA ALA A 57 -3.04 -5.00 1.95
C ALA A 57 -2.85 -4.22 3.25
N GLU A 58 -1.62 -3.84 3.58
CA GLU A 58 -1.33 -3.12 4.81
C GLU A 58 -1.34 -1.61 4.63
N ALA A 59 -1.58 -1.13 3.41
CA ALA A 59 -1.61 0.29 3.12
C ALA A 59 -2.66 0.59 2.06
N GLU A 60 -3.32 1.73 2.21
CA GLU A 60 -4.27 2.21 1.22
C GLU A 60 -3.88 3.62 0.83
N VAL A 61 -3.74 3.87 -0.47
CA VAL A 61 -3.50 5.22 -0.98
C VAL A 61 -4.83 5.94 -1.06
N LEU A 62 -4.94 7.07 -0.37
CA LEU A 62 -6.15 7.88 -0.40
C LEU A 62 -6.06 8.98 -1.45
N ALA A 63 -4.87 9.52 -1.67
CA ALA A 63 -4.60 10.58 -2.64
C ALA A 63 -3.12 10.56 -2.99
N PRO A 64 -2.71 11.04 -4.15
CA PRO A 64 -3.55 11.65 -5.19
C PRO A 64 -4.33 10.60 -5.98
N ALA A 65 -5.38 11.04 -6.63
CA ALA A 65 -6.26 10.13 -7.37
C ALA A 65 -5.54 9.27 -8.43
N PRO A 66 -4.59 9.83 -9.22
CA PRO A 66 -3.88 8.99 -10.19
C PRO A 66 -3.10 7.84 -9.55
N LEU A 67 -2.51 8.07 -8.39
CA LEU A 67 -1.77 7.03 -7.68
C LEU A 67 -2.72 5.96 -7.15
N ARG A 68 -3.82 6.39 -6.55
CA ARG A 68 -4.84 5.46 -6.06
C ARG A 68 -5.38 4.60 -7.21
N ALA A 69 -5.66 5.21 -8.34
CA ALA A 69 -6.16 4.50 -9.51
C ALA A 69 -5.15 3.48 -10.01
N ARG A 70 -3.87 3.84 -10.02
CA ARG A 70 -2.81 2.96 -10.48
C ARG A 70 -2.70 1.72 -9.59
N LEU A 71 -2.74 1.92 -8.29
CA LEU A 71 -2.69 0.81 -7.36
C LEU A 71 -3.94 -0.05 -7.41
N GLY A 72 -5.10 0.58 -7.61
CA GLY A 72 -6.35 -0.15 -7.79
C GLY A 72 -6.32 -1.05 -9.02
N GLU A 73 -5.73 -0.55 -10.10
CA GLU A 73 -5.59 -1.31 -11.32
C GLU A 73 -4.70 -2.53 -11.09
N THR A 74 -3.58 -2.34 -10.43
CA THR A 74 -2.66 -3.43 -10.10
C THR A 74 -3.34 -4.44 -9.17
N ALA A 75 -4.09 -3.96 -8.19
CA ALA A 75 -4.80 -4.83 -7.26
C ALA A 75 -5.84 -5.69 -7.98
N SER A 76 -6.55 -5.10 -8.94
CA SER A 76 -7.53 -5.84 -9.73
C SER A 76 -6.86 -6.95 -10.54
N ARG A 77 -5.72 -6.65 -11.12
CA ARG A 77 -4.96 -7.65 -11.89
C ARG A 77 -4.45 -8.76 -10.99
N LEU A 78 -3.96 -8.42 -9.81
CA LEU A 78 -3.52 -9.41 -8.85
C LEU A 78 -4.68 -10.28 -8.40
N ALA A 79 -5.81 -9.68 -8.10
CA ALA A 79 -6.99 -10.41 -7.67
C ALA A 79 -7.45 -11.39 -8.76
N ALA A 80 -7.41 -10.96 -10.01
CA ALA A 80 -7.79 -11.82 -11.13
C ALA A 80 -6.87 -13.03 -11.25
N LEU A 81 -5.57 -12.81 -11.06
CA LEU A 81 -4.61 -13.91 -11.11
C LEU A 81 -4.90 -14.96 -10.04
N TYR A 82 -5.11 -14.50 -8.83
CA TYR A 82 -5.30 -15.43 -7.72
C TYR A 82 -6.70 -16.02 -7.68
N ALA A 83 -7.69 -15.31 -8.15
CA ALA A 83 -9.04 -15.86 -8.25
C ALA A 83 -9.06 -16.99 -9.28
N ASN A 84 -8.43 -16.79 -10.42
CA ASN A 84 -8.34 -17.81 -11.44
C ASN A 84 -7.51 -18.98 -10.96
N GLY A 85 -6.42 -18.71 -10.29
CA GLY A 85 -5.58 -19.74 -9.74
C GLY A 85 -6.32 -20.56 -8.71
N ALA A 86 -7.08 -19.89 -7.86
CA ALA A 86 -7.85 -20.57 -6.85
C ALA A 86 -8.93 -21.44 -7.50
N ALA A 87 -9.51 -20.91 -8.55
CA ALA A 87 -10.54 -21.65 -9.22
C ALA A 87 -9.95 -22.82 -9.93
N GLY A 88 -8.87 -22.55 -10.57
CA GLY A 88 -8.27 -23.60 -11.28
C GLY A 88 -7.65 -24.50 -10.43
N SER A 89 -7.56 -24.11 -9.45
CA SER A 89 -6.98 -24.61 -8.72
C SER A 89 -7.08 -25.73 -8.35
N GLY A 90 -7.46 -25.80 -8.10
CA GLY A 90 -7.32 -26.89 -7.69
C GLY A 90 -6.11 -27.38 -8.19
N THR A 91 -5.61 -27.03 -8.82
CA THR A 91 -4.64 -27.64 -9.40
C THR A 91 -3.46 -27.26 -9.04
N GLU A 92 -3.04 -27.02 -8.71
CA GLU A 92 -1.96 -26.80 -8.51
C GLU A 92 -1.26 -26.87 -7.92
N PRO A 93 -0.49 -27.07 -7.88
CA PRO A 93 0.30 -27.15 -7.43
C PRO A 93 1.04 -26.89 -7.26
N PRO A 94 1.50 -26.82 -7.02
CA PRO A 94 2.38 -26.59 -6.67
C PRO A 94 3.15 -26.53 -6.46
#